data_ef6286a41e4f85bd415e6ee5197ec29a
#
_entry.id   ef6286a41e4f85bd415e6ee5197ec29a
#
_cell.length_a   1.000
_cell.length_b   1.000
_cell.length_c   1.000
_cell.angle_alpha   90.00
_cell.angle_beta   90.00
_cell.angle_gamma   90.00
#
_symmetry.space_group_name_H-M   'P 1'
#
loop_
_entity.id
_entity.type
_entity.pdbx_description
1 polymer ?
#
loop_
_entity_poly.entity_id
_entity_poly.type
_entity_poly.pdbx_seq_one_letter_code
_entity_poly.pdbx_strand_id
1 'polypeptide(L)'
;MTNTNTNAFPRAGFRRRFGSWIYDLLLVVAIFMLSGYVGVALFTALDVVGFISISRSGFDIDWNASHFLYKVAFNAWAISWVCGFFIYFWSKKGQTLGMRAWRLRVQNLDGSLISKMTAVKRLIPTLFGLGSLLVMVDRKNKLSLQDRVTDTEVVLLSVEANRGRL
;
A
#
# COMPACT_ATOMS: atom_id res chain seq x y z
N MET A 1 -3.71 -3.81 41.27
CA MET A 1 -2.42 -4.22 40.67
C MET A 1 -2.69 -4.62 39.24
N THR A 2 -2.64 -3.67 38.33
CA THR A 2 -2.91 -3.87 36.90
C THR A 2 -1.65 -4.35 36.22
N ASN A 3 -1.60 -5.65 35.95
CA ASN A 3 -0.55 -6.28 35.16
C ASN A 3 -0.69 -5.84 33.69
N THR A 4 -0.17 -4.68 33.36
CA THR A 4 0.02 -4.25 31.97
C THR A 4 1.22 -4.98 31.37
N ASN A 5 1.09 -6.27 31.16
CA ASN A 5 1.96 -7.00 30.23
C ASN A 5 1.62 -6.56 28.80
N THR A 6 1.90 -5.31 28.48
CA THR A 6 2.07 -4.89 27.10
C THR A 6 3.35 -5.56 26.61
N ASN A 7 3.24 -6.74 26.01
CA ASN A 7 4.29 -7.31 25.17
C ASN A 7 4.51 -6.35 24.00
N ALA A 8 5.18 -5.25 24.27
CA ALA A 8 5.51 -4.25 23.27
C ALA A 8 6.53 -4.88 22.32
N PHE A 9 6.09 -5.22 21.12
CA PHE A 9 6.98 -5.71 20.08
C PHE A 9 8.01 -4.63 19.74
N PRO A 10 9.30 -4.98 19.53
CA PRO A 10 10.32 -4.00 19.19
C PRO A 10 10.05 -3.36 17.84
N ARG A 11 10.34 -2.06 17.71
CA ARG A 11 10.23 -1.35 16.43
C ARG A 11 11.17 -1.94 15.39
N ALA A 12 10.65 -2.09 14.19
CA ALA A 12 11.36 -2.68 13.07
C ALA A 12 12.43 -1.72 12.50
N GLY A 13 13.64 -2.23 12.31
CA GLY A 13 14.72 -1.51 11.66
C GLY A 13 14.58 -1.42 10.15
N PHE A 14 15.40 -0.56 9.52
CA PHE A 14 15.36 -0.26 8.08
C PHE A 14 15.44 -1.50 7.20
N ARG A 15 16.40 -2.42 7.41
CA ARG A 15 16.61 -3.59 6.54
C ARG A 15 15.33 -4.43 6.36
N ARG A 16 14.56 -4.65 7.43
CA ARG A 16 13.30 -5.40 7.38
C ARG A 16 12.21 -4.64 6.64
N ARG A 17 12.10 -3.34 6.87
CA ARG A 17 11.14 -2.48 6.17
C ARG A 17 11.46 -2.43 4.67
N PHE A 18 12.72 -2.32 4.31
CA PHE A 18 13.17 -2.31 2.93
C PHE A 18 12.90 -3.65 2.23
N GLY A 19 13.22 -4.80 2.88
CA GLY A 19 12.88 -6.11 2.35
C GLY A 19 11.38 -6.28 2.13
N SER A 20 10.55 -5.88 3.11
CA SER A 20 9.10 -5.86 2.96
C SER A 20 8.64 -5.00 1.78
N TRP A 21 9.22 -3.83 1.60
CA TRP A 21 8.89 -2.91 0.51
C TRP A 21 9.18 -3.52 -0.87
N ILE A 22 10.30 -4.24 -1.03
CA ILE A 22 10.60 -4.96 -2.28
C ILE A 22 9.52 -6.01 -2.60
N TYR A 23 9.08 -6.79 -1.60
CA TYR A 23 8.01 -7.78 -1.79
C TYR A 23 6.68 -7.10 -2.16
N ASP A 24 6.35 -6.02 -1.47
CA ASP A 24 5.13 -5.26 -1.77
C ASP A 24 5.21 -4.59 -3.15
N LEU A 25 6.39 -4.16 -3.60
CA LEU A 25 6.59 -3.61 -4.93
C LEU A 25 6.25 -4.63 -6.03
N LEU A 26 6.68 -5.88 -5.88
CA LEU A 26 6.31 -6.95 -6.83
C LEU A 26 4.79 -7.16 -6.89
N LEU A 27 4.13 -7.12 -5.74
CA LEU A 27 2.67 -7.21 -5.66
C LEU A 27 1.99 -5.99 -6.30
N VAL A 28 2.50 -4.79 -6.06
CA VAL A 28 2.00 -3.55 -6.67
C VAL A 28 2.11 -3.61 -8.19
N VAL A 29 3.23 -4.09 -8.74
CA VAL A 29 3.39 -4.28 -10.19
C VAL A 29 2.34 -5.27 -10.71
N ALA A 30 2.14 -6.40 -10.05
CA ALA A 30 1.14 -7.39 -10.45
C ALA A 30 -0.29 -6.80 -10.39
N ILE A 31 -0.65 -6.08 -9.32
CA ILE A 31 -1.94 -5.42 -9.18
C ILE A 31 -2.12 -4.37 -10.28
N PHE A 32 -1.10 -3.56 -10.55
CA PHE A 32 -1.14 -2.54 -11.59
C PHE A 32 -1.36 -3.16 -12.98
N MET A 33 -0.66 -4.24 -13.32
CA MET A 33 -0.85 -4.95 -14.58
C MET A 33 -2.26 -5.54 -14.68
N LEU A 34 -2.72 -6.26 -13.66
CA LEU A 34 -4.07 -6.86 -13.65
C LEU A 34 -5.17 -5.80 -13.74
N SER A 35 -5.06 -4.72 -12.95
CA SER A 35 -6.02 -3.62 -13.02
C SER A 35 -5.99 -2.91 -14.37
N GLY A 36 -4.82 -2.83 -15.01
CA GLY A 36 -4.66 -2.33 -16.36
C GLY A 36 -5.44 -3.15 -17.38
N TYR A 37 -5.28 -4.48 -17.38
CA TYR A 37 -6.06 -5.37 -18.28
C TYR A 37 -7.57 -5.26 -18.04
N VAL A 38 -8.01 -5.26 -16.78
CA VAL A 38 -9.43 -5.08 -16.45
C VAL A 38 -9.92 -3.70 -16.88
N GLY A 39 -9.10 -2.65 -16.71
CA GLY A 39 -9.39 -1.30 -17.16
C GLY A 39 -9.55 -1.23 -18.67
N VAL A 40 -8.63 -1.79 -19.45
CA VAL A 40 -8.74 -1.85 -20.92
C VAL A 40 -10.03 -2.56 -21.34
N ALA A 41 -10.36 -3.70 -20.75
CA ALA A 41 -11.59 -4.42 -21.05
C ALA A 41 -12.84 -3.58 -20.74
N LEU A 42 -12.86 -2.92 -19.58
CA LEU A 42 -13.98 -2.04 -19.16
C LEU A 42 -14.14 -0.85 -20.10
N PHE A 43 -13.08 -0.12 -20.39
CA PHE A 43 -13.13 1.04 -21.28
C PHE A 43 -13.53 0.64 -22.69
N THR A 44 -13.04 -0.50 -23.19
CA THR A 44 -13.46 -1.06 -24.48
C THR A 44 -14.96 -1.39 -24.49
N ALA A 45 -15.48 -2.01 -23.43
CA ALA A 45 -16.90 -2.30 -23.33
C ALA A 45 -17.75 -1.02 -23.31
N LEU A 46 -17.33 0.01 -22.57
CA LEU A 46 -18.03 1.30 -22.52
C LEU A 46 -18.04 2.02 -23.88
N ASP A 47 -16.97 1.88 -24.65
CA ASP A 47 -16.86 2.41 -26.01
C ASP A 47 -17.80 1.68 -26.98
N VAL A 48 -17.84 0.34 -26.91
CA VAL A 48 -18.73 -0.49 -27.75
C VAL A 48 -20.22 -0.17 -27.52
N VAL A 49 -20.61 0.09 -26.26
CA VAL A 49 -22.01 0.46 -25.93
C VAL A 49 -22.28 1.95 -26.11
N GLY A 50 -21.31 2.75 -26.57
CA GLY A 50 -21.49 4.16 -26.94
C GLY A 50 -21.48 5.14 -25.76
N PHE A 51 -21.08 4.72 -24.55
CA PHE A 51 -20.96 5.63 -23.42
C PHE A 51 -19.75 6.55 -23.49
N ILE A 52 -18.70 6.10 -24.18
CA ILE A 52 -17.45 6.87 -24.38
C ILE A 52 -16.99 6.63 -25.81
N SER A 53 -16.09 7.51 -26.32
CA SER A 53 -15.46 7.35 -27.64
C SER A 53 -13.96 7.32 -27.46
N ILE A 54 -13.32 6.16 -27.74
CA ILE A 54 -11.89 5.96 -27.59
C ILE A 54 -11.29 5.84 -28.99
N SER A 55 -10.21 6.58 -29.24
CA SER A 55 -9.43 6.42 -30.47
C SER A 55 -8.75 5.06 -30.48
N ARG A 56 -8.84 4.35 -31.62
CA ARG A 56 -8.25 3.01 -31.79
C ARG A 56 -7.33 2.97 -33.01
N SER A 57 -6.26 2.18 -32.90
CA SER A 57 -5.40 1.78 -34.00
C SER A 57 -5.51 0.25 -34.14
N GLY A 58 -6.43 -0.21 -34.99
CA GLY A 58 -6.78 -1.62 -35.07
C GLY A 58 -7.48 -2.12 -33.81
N PHE A 59 -6.92 -3.15 -33.15
CA PHE A 59 -7.43 -3.72 -31.88
C PHE A 59 -6.95 -2.96 -30.64
N ASP A 60 -5.92 -2.11 -30.78
CA ASP A 60 -5.32 -1.41 -29.65
C ASP A 60 -5.95 -0.04 -29.43
N ILE A 61 -5.98 0.39 -28.17
CA ILE A 61 -6.39 1.75 -27.80
C ILE A 61 -5.24 2.71 -28.13
N ASP A 62 -5.50 3.69 -29.01
CA ASP A 62 -4.55 4.77 -29.24
C ASP A 62 -4.65 5.81 -28.12
N TRP A 63 -3.84 5.62 -27.10
CA TRP A 63 -3.80 6.52 -25.94
C TRP A 63 -3.33 7.94 -26.31
N ASN A 64 -2.53 8.11 -27.36
CA ASN A 64 -2.06 9.43 -27.79
C ASN A 64 -3.18 10.24 -28.41
N ALA A 65 -4.00 9.60 -29.25
CA ALA A 65 -5.15 10.23 -29.88
C ALA A 65 -6.39 10.29 -28.96
N SER A 66 -6.42 9.57 -27.86
CA SER A 66 -7.55 9.54 -26.92
C SER A 66 -7.66 10.82 -26.11
N HIS A 67 -8.90 11.20 -25.78
CA HIS A 67 -9.17 12.40 -25.01
C HIS A 67 -8.45 12.37 -23.64
N PHE A 68 -7.92 13.52 -23.21
CA PHE A 68 -7.16 13.64 -21.96
C PHE A 68 -7.88 13.08 -20.73
N LEU A 69 -9.21 13.31 -20.63
CA LEU A 69 -10.00 12.79 -19.51
C LEU A 69 -10.00 11.26 -19.41
N TYR A 70 -9.96 10.54 -20.54
CA TYR A 70 -9.90 9.08 -20.53
C TYR A 70 -8.56 8.57 -20.01
N LYS A 71 -7.46 9.27 -20.38
CA LYS A 71 -6.13 8.97 -19.83
C LYS A 71 -6.10 9.16 -18.31
N VAL A 72 -6.65 10.27 -17.82
CA VAL A 72 -6.72 10.57 -16.39
C VAL A 72 -7.57 9.54 -15.68
N ALA A 73 -8.75 9.21 -16.20
CA ALA A 73 -9.65 8.22 -15.62
C ALA A 73 -9.02 6.82 -15.54
N PHE A 74 -8.33 6.39 -16.59
CA PHE A 74 -7.64 5.10 -16.63
C PHE A 74 -6.50 5.03 -15.62
N ASN A 75 -5.69 6.09 -15.52
CA ASN A 75 -4.61 6.13 -14.54
C ASN A 75 -5.16 6.18 -13.10
N ALA A 76 -6.23 6.96 -12.85
CA ALA A 76 -6.89 7.01 -11.56
C ALA A 76 -7.47 5.65 -11.16
N TRP A 77 -8.05 4.91 -12.12
CA TRP A 77 -8.49 3.54 -11.94
C TRP A 77 -7.36 2.64 -11.45
N ALA A 78 -6.24 2.59 -12.17
CA ALA A 78 -5.09 1.74 -11.80
C ALA A 78 -4.49 2.12 -10.44
N ILE A 79 -4.32 3.42 -10.17
CA ILE A 79 -3.82 3.92 -8.88
C ILE A 79 -4.79 3.56 -7.74
N SER A 80 -6.10 3.62 -7.97
CA SER A 80 -7.09 3.30 -6.92
C SER A 80 -6.99 1.87 -6.43
N TRP A 81 -6.65 0.91 -7.28
CA TRP A 81 -6.42 -0.49 -6.91
C TRP A 81 -5.19 -0.64 -6.01
N VAL A 82 -4.09 0.05 -6.34
CA VAL A 82 -2.88 0.03 -5.52
C VAL A 82 -3.14 0.69 -4.15
N CYS A 83 -3.79 1.85 -4.14
CA CYS A 83 -4.16 2.52 -2.89
C CYS A 83 -5.10 1.66 -2.04
N GLY A 84 -6.12 1.06 -2.67
CA GLY A 84 -7.06 0.15 -2.02
C GLY A 84 -6.37 -1.04 -1.36
N PHE A 85 -5.38 -1.63 -2.04
CA PHE A 85 -4.56 -2.71 -1.48
C PHE A 85 -3.90 -2.29 -0.16
N PHE A 86 -3.17 -1.19 -0.13
CA PHE A 86 -2.50 -0.74 1.10
C PHE A 86 -3.50 -0.35 2.20
N ILE A 87 -4.55 0.42 1.86
CA ILE A 87 -5.56 0.85 2.83
C ILE A 87 -6.25 -0.35 3.46
N TYR A 88 -6.65 -1.35 2.65
CA TYR A 88 -7.31 -2.55 3.13
C TYR A 88 -6.40 -3.34 4.07
N PHE A 89 -5.20 -3.68 3.64
CA PHE A 89 -4.30 -4.52 4.42
C PHE A 89 -3.82 -3.84 5.70
N TRP A 90 -3.48 -2.55 5.67
CA TRP A 90 -3.07 -1.84 6.87
C TRP A 90 -4.21 -1.66 7.87
N SER A 91 -5.42 -1.34 7.43
CA SER A 91 -6.54 -1.10 8.34
C SER A 91 -7.19 -2.38 8.87
N LYS A 92 -7.18 -3.48 8.10
CA LYS A 92 -7.84 -4.73 8.49
C LYS A 92 -6.90 -5.76 9.13
N LYS A 93 -5.67 -5.83 8.65
CA LYS A 93 -4.68 -6.83 9.10
C LYS A 93 -3.48 -6.21 9.80
N GLY A 94 -3.23 -4.92 9.61
CA GLY A 94 -2.02 -4.23 10.06
C GLY A 94 -0.77 -4.67 9.30
N GLN A 95 -0.90 -5.50 8.27
CA GLN A 95 0.20 -6.07 7.52
C GLN A 95 -0.18 -6.22 6.05
N THR A 96 0.70 -5.79 5.14
CA THR A 96 0.66 -6.24 3.74
C THR A 96 1.24 -7.65 3.62
N LEU A 97 1.16 -8.24 2.44
CA LEU A 97 1.76 -9.56 2.19
C LEU A 97 3.30 -9.51 2.31
N GLY A 98 3.94 -8.45 1.81
CA GLY A 98 5.37 -8.22 2.00
C GLY A 98 5.74 -8.01 3.47
N MET A 99 4.97 -7.19 4.20
CA MET A 99 5.17 -7.01 5.63
C MET A 99 5.06 -8.32 6.41
N ARG A 100 4.14 -9.19 6.02
CA ARG A 100 3.94 -10.49 6.65
C ARG A 100 5.14 -11.42 6.46
N ALA A 101 5.73 -11.44 5.27
CA ALA A 101 6.95 -12.22 5.00
C ALA A 101 8.11 -11.81 5.93
N TRP A 102 8.18 -10.54 6.29
CA TRP A 102 9.19 -9.96 7.17
C TRP A 102 8.76 -9.83 8.63
N ARG A 103 7.59 -10.33 9.00
CA ARG A 103 6.98 -10.26 10.33
C ARG A 103 6.78 -8.83 10.84
N LEU A 104 6.45 -7.92 9.93
CA LEU A 104 6.21 -6.51 10.25
C LEU A 104 4.72 -6.26 10.43
N ARG A 105 4.38 -5.35 11.35
CA ARG A 105 3.01 -4.87 11.55
C ARG A 105 3.02 -3.36 11.76
N VAL A 106 2.13 -2.66 11.05
CA VAL A 106 1.79 -1.29 11.35
C VAL A 106 0.66 -1.24 12.38
N GLN A 107 0.82 -0.39 13.38
CA GLN A 107 -0.14 -0.23 14.47
C GLN A 107 -0.09 1.19 15.03
N ASN A 108 -1.11 1.58 15.78
CA ASN A 108 -1.08 2.76 16.63
C ASN A 108 -0.13 2.53 17.82
N LEU A 109 0.24 3.60 18.53
CA LEU A 109 1.15 3.51 19.69
C LEU A 109 0.58 2.66 20.84
N ASP A 110 -0.75 2.51 20.89
CA ASP A 110 -1.46 1.64 21.85
C ASP A 110 -1.53 0.16 21.42
N GLY A 111 -0.94 -0.18 20.25
CA GLY A 111 -0.96 -1.53 19.69
C GLY A 111 -2.22 -1.89 18.90
N SER A 112 -3.21 -1.01 18.80
CA SER A 112 -4.42 -1.20 18.00
C SER A 112 -4.16 -1.10 16.50
N LEU A 113 -5.10 -1.60 15.66
CA LEU A 113 -5.04 -1.42 14.21
C LEU A 113 -5.30 0.04 13.84
N ILE A 114 -4.61 0.50 12.81
CA ILE A 114 -4.81 1.86 12.30
C ILE A 114 -6.16 1.98 11.59
N SER A 115 -6.75 3.18 11.63
CA SER A 115 -7.97 3.49 10.91
C SER A 115 -7.72 3.58 9.39
N LYS A 116 -8.79 3.47 8.58
CA LYS A 116 -8.69 3.68 7.12
C LYS A 116 -8.17 5.09 6.80
N MET A 117 -8.59 6.11 7.55
CA MET A 117 -8.15 7.48 7.35
C MET A 117 -6.64 7.63 7.66
N THR A 118 -6.17 6.99 8.73
CA THR A 118 -4.73 6.93 9.05
C THR A 118 -3.96 6.22 7.94
N ALA A 119 -4.50 5.12 7.40
CA ALA A 119 -3.89 4.41 6.27
C ALA A 119 -3.77 5.30 5.02
N VAL A 120 -4.81 6.08 4.68
CA VAL A 120 -4.77 7.06 3.57
C VAL A 120 -3.67 8.11 3.81
N LYS A 121 -3.59 8.70 5.00
CA LYS A 121 -2.54 9.67 5.33
C LYS A 121 -1.13 9.08 5.22
N ARG A 122 -0.97 7.77 5.53
CA ARG A 122 0.31 7.07 5.39
C ARG A 122 0.72 6.82 3.95
N LEU A 123 -0.22 6.73 3.01
CA LEU A 123 0.07 6.47 1.58
C LEU A 123 1.00 7.53 1.00
N ILE A 124 0.71 8.81 1.24
CA ILE A 124 1.45 9.93 0.64
C ILE A 124 2.96 9.80 0.89
N PRO A 125 3.46 9.77 2.14
CA PRO A 125 4.90 9.63 2.37
C PRO A 125 5.45 8.23 2.03
N THR A 126 4.60 7.20 1.97
CA THR A 126 5.02 5.84 1.61
C THR A 126 5.27 5.69 0.10
N LEU A 127 4.41 6.27 -0.73
CA LEU A 127 4.54 6.22 -2.20
C LEU A 127 5.84 6.87 -2.70
N PHE A 128 6.32 7.92 -2.02
CA PHE A 128 7.61 8.54 -2.34
C PHE A 128 8.82 7.71 -1.88
N GLY A 129 8.63 6.60 -1.14
CA GLY A 129 9.70 5.69 -0.67
C GLY A 129 10.71 6.32 0.31
N LEU A 130 10.82 7.64 0.27
CA LEU A 130 11.79 8.42 1.05
C LEU A 130 11.50 8.40 2.55
N GLY A 131 10.24 8.21 2.94
CA GLY A 131 9.84 8.18 4.35
C GLY A 131 10.53 7.10 5.17
N SER A 132 10.86 5.96 4.56
CA SER A 132 11.56 4.86 5.23
C SER A 132 13.06 5.12 5.41
N LEU A 133 13.66 6.03 4.64
CA LEU A 133 15.08 6.41 4.79
C LEU A 133 15.35 7.11 6.13
N LEU A 134 14.36 7.83 6.68
CA LEU A 134 14.46 8.43 8.01
C LEU A 134 14.77 7.39 9.11
N VAL A 135 14.36 6.14 8.94
CA VAL A 135 14.68 5.06 9.89
C VAL A 135 16.18 4.75 9.92
N MET A 136 16.94 5.05 8.85
CA MET A 136 18.40 4.90 8.82
C MET A 136 19.08 5.98 9.66
N VAL A 137 18.52 7.19 9.65
CA VAL A 137 19.02 8.34 10.41
C VAL A 137 18.59 8.22 11.88
N ASP A 138 17.33 7.92 12.12
CA ASP A 138 16.77 7.74 13.48
C ASP A 138 16.92 6.29 13.96
N ARG A 139 18.16 5.88 14.17
CA ARG A 139 18.48 4.52 14.65
C ARG A 139 17.94 4.25 16.08
N LYS A 140 17.77 5.29 16.89
CA LYS A 140 17.30 5.17 18.28
C LYS A 140 15.80 4.88 18.34
N ASN A 141 14.99 5.71 17.69
CA ASN A 141 13.51 5.57 17.74
C ASN A 141 12.96 4.68 16.61
N LYS A 142 13.70 4.50 15.51
CA LYS A 142 13.31 3.69 14.33
C LYS A 142 11.95 4.10 13.76
N LEU A 143 11.65 5.39 13.76
CA LEU A 143 10.42 5.96 13.21
C LEU A 143 10.67 6.50 11.80
N SER A 144 9.81 6.14 10.86
CA SER A 144 9.79 6.70 9.51
C SER A 144 8.99 8.01 9.48
N LEU A 145 9.03 8.74 8.37
CA LEU A 145 8.24 9.96 8.19
C LEU A 145 6.75 9.68 8.36
N GLN A 146 6.24 8.63 7.70
CA GLN A 146 4.84 8.23 7.82
C GLN A 146 4.45 7.84 9.24
N ASP A 147 5.37 7.22 10.00
CA ASP A 147 5.10 6.87 11.40
C ASP A 147 4.92 8.14 12.24
N ARG A 148 5.75 9.17 12.03
CA ARG A 148 5.71 10.44 12.76
C ARG A 148 4.48 11.28 12.41
N VAL A 149 4.12 11.35 11.11
CA VAL A 149 2.98 12.17 10.63
C VAL A 149 1.63 11.59 11.07
N THR A 150 1.58 10.29 11.35
CA THR A 150 0.32 9.60 11.67
C THR A 150 0.27 9.02 13.08
N ASP A 151 1.23 9.31 13.95
CA ASP A 151 1.35 8.79 15.32
C ASP A 151 1.21 7.26 15.38
N THR A 152 1.93 6.58 14.48
CA THR A 152 1.92 5.14 14.35
C THR A 152 3.33 4.58 14.45
N GLU A 153 3.43 3.26 14.49
CA GLU A 153 4.73 2.58 14.48
C GLU A 153 4.68 1.29 13.66
N VAL A 154 5.82 0.84 13.18
CA VAL A 154 5.98 -0.49 12.57
C VAL A 154 6.81 -1.35 13.50
N VAL A 155 6.21 -2.43 13.98
CA VAL A 155 6.81 -3.36 14.94
C VAL A 155 7.18 -4.69 14.29
N LEU A 156 8.12 -5.39 14.93
CA LEU A 156 8.54 -6.73 14.55
C LEU A 156 7.82 -7.76 15.43
N LEU A 157 6.94 -8.55 14.83
CA LEU A 157 6.21 -9.62 15.52
C LEU A 157 7.10 -10.83 15.85
N SER A 158 6.76 -11.57 16.91
CA SER A 158 7.28 -12.90 17.12
C SER A 158 6.79 -13.87 16.03
N VAL A 159 7.39 -15.02 15.90
CA VAL A 159 6.97 -16.04 14.91
C VAL A 159 5.54 -16.49 15.17
N GLU A 160 5.20 -16.72 16.44
CA GLU A 160 3.88 -17.16 16.90
C GLU A 160 2.81 -16.10 16.61
N ALA A 161 3.08 -14.85 16.97
CA ALA A 161 2.15 -13.74 16.75
C ALA A 161 1.91 -13.46 15.25
N ASN A 162 2.90 -13.74 14.38
CA ASN A 162 2.76 -13.60 12.94
C ASN A 162 1.96 -14.76 12.31
N ARG A 163 2.10 -15.99 12.84
CA ARG A 163 1.36 -17.17 12.36
C ARG A 163 -0.11 -17.16 12.81
N GLY A 164 -0.39 -16.78 14.04
CA GLY A 164 -1.75 -16.77 14.60
C GLY A 164 -2.71 -15.72 14.02
N ARG A 165 -2.33 -15.00 12.97
CA ARG A 165 -3.14 -13.99 12.28
C ARG A 165 -3.59 -14.39 10.86
N LEU A 166 -3.68 -15.69 10.63
CA LEU A 166 -4.25 -16.28 9.41
C LEU A 166 -5.76 -16.14 9.33
#